data_4760a0c74c311ef4d3e84b7bbd483eec
#
_entry.id   4760a0c74c311ef4d3e84b7bbd483eec
#
_cell.length_a   1.000
_cell.length_b   1.000
_cell.length_c   1.000
_cell.angle_alpha   90.00
_cell.angle_beta   90.00
_cell.angle_gamma   90.00
#
_symmetry.space_group_name_H-M   'P 1'
#
loop_
_entity.id
_entity.type
_entity.pdbx_description
1 polymer ?
#
loop_
_entity_poly.entity_id
_entity_poly.type
_entity_poly.pdbx_seq_one_letter_code
_entity_poly.pdbx_strand_id
1 'polypeptide(L)'
;MTITLDQVVFIGFNKRVVALDQNTGHVVWDWTCPTGSGYVSLLLTDDRHLIASVSGYTYCLDPATGQQMWFNELKGYGVGVASLAAWGGSSATHPTIVAAEEEAAAAAAASAST
;
A
#
# COMPACT_ATOMS: atom_id res chain seq x y z
N MET A 1 -3.47 20.53 -14.91
CA MET A 1 -3.12 19.42 -15.83
C MET A 1 -3.58 18.11 -15.24
N THR A 2 -4.25 17.31 -16.05
CA THR A 2 -4.73 16.02 -15.58
C THR A 2 -3.65 14.96 -15.76
N ILE A 3 -3.40 14.18 -14.72
CA ILE A 3 -2.46 13.08 -14.77
C ILE A 3 -3.24 11.77 -14.59
N THR A 4 -2.88 10.75 -15.35
CA THR A 4 -3.51 9.45 -15.24
C THR A 4 -2.81 8.60 -14.19
N LEU A 5 -3.55 7.65 -13.60
CA LEU A 5 -3.03 6.82 -12.53
C LEU A 5 -1.81 6.00 -12.92
N ASP A 6 -1.71 5.61 -14.18
CA ASP A 6 -0.56 4.86 -14.68
C ASP A 6 0.72 5.68 -14.74
N GLN A 7 0.63 6.99 -14.54
CA GLN A 7 1.77 7.90 -14.52
C GLN A 7 2.13 8.37 -13.11
N VAL A 8 1.50 7.79 -12.10
CA VAL A 8 1.72 8.16 -10.70
C VAL A 8 2.43 7.03 -9.98
N VAL A 9 3.43 7.38 -9.17
CA VAL A 9 4.00 6.42 -8.22
C VAL A 9 3.60 6.83 -6.82
N PHE A 10 3.35 5.82 -5.98
CA PHE A 10 2.93 6.04 -4.61
C PHE A 10 4.06 5.62 -3.67
N ILE A 11 4.40 6.49 -2.75
CA ILE A 11 5.48 6.24 -1.80
C ILE A 11 4.92 6.32 -0.39
N GLY A 12 5.19 5.28 0.41
CA GLY A 12 4.77 5.24 1.80
C GLY A 12 5.99 5.24 2.72
N PHE A 13 6.06 6.23 3.59
CA PHE A 13 7.11 6.30 4.60
C PHE A 13 6.73 7.35 5.64
N ASN A 14 7.30 7.22 6.81
CA ASN A 14 7.16 8.23 7.86
C ASN A 14 5.70 8.64 8.08
N LYS A 15 4.81 7.65 8.21
CA LYS A 15 3.36 7.78 8.35
C LYS A 15 2.68 8.61 7.27
N ARG A 16 3.28 8.69 6.09
CA ARG A 16 2.75 9.48 4.97
C ARG A 16 2.66 8.64 3.72
N VAL A 17 1.72 9.00 2.88
CA VAL A 17 1.65 8.52 1.50
C VAL A 17 1.79 9.72 0.60
N VAL A 18 2.72 9.63 -0.35
CA VAL A 18 2.97 10.70 -1.30
C VAL A 18 2.81 10.13 -2.70
N ALA A 19 2.00 10.78 -3.50
CA ALA A 19 1.84 10.44 -4.91
C ALA A 19 2.67 11.40 -5.74
N LEU A 20 3.56 10.85 -6.56
CA LEU A 20 4.44 11.63 -7.42
C LEU A 20 4.13 11.36 -8.88
N ASP A 21 4.26 12.38 -9.70
CA ASP A 21 4.32 12.23 -11.14
C ASP A 21 5.62 11.49 -11.47
N GLN A 22 5.52 10.30 -12.06
CA GLN A 22 6.71 9.48 -12.31
C GLN A 22 7.63 10.09 -13.38
N ASN A 23 7.16 11.04 -14.16
CA ASN A 23 7.96 11.66 -15.20
C ASN A 23 8.71 12.88 -14.71
N THR A 24 8.22 13.56 -13.69
CA THR A 24 8.79 14.83 -13.22
C THR A 24 9.22 14.79 -11.76
N GLY A 25 8.68 13.86 -10.98
CA GLY A 25 8.92 13.82 -9.54
C GLY A 25 8.09 14.84 -8.76
N HIS A 26 7.20 15.58 -9.41
CA HIS A 26 6.36 16.53 -8.71
C HIS A 26 5.32 15.84 -7.85
N VAL A 27 5.04 16.40 -6.69
CA VAL A 27 4.00 15.88 -5.79
C VAL A 27 2.63 16.16 -6.39
N VAL A 28 1.84 15.11 -6.58
CA VAL A 28 0.46 15.22 -7.05
C VAL A 28 -0.46 15.44 -5.86
N TRP A 29 -0.28 14.64 -4.81
CA TRP A 29 -0.97 14.80 -3.54
C TRP A 29 -0.16 14.10 -2.44
N ASP A 30 -0.46 14.44 -1.21
CA ASP A 30 0.11 13.74 -0.05
C ASP A 30 -0.98 13.53 0.99
N TRP A 31 -0.76 12.55 1.85
CA TRP A 31 -1.67 12.23 2.93
C TRP A 31 -0.84 11.83 4.15
N THR A 32 -1.21 12.35 5.31
CA THR A 32 -0.56 12.02 6.56
C THR A 32 -1.49 11.14 7.39
N CYS A 33 -0.97 10.00 7.83
CA CYS A 33 -1.73 9.10 8.66
C CYS A 33 -2.04 9.76 10.01
N PRO A 34 -3.32 9.83 10.41
CA PRO A 34 -3.67 10.42 11.71
C PRO A 34 -3.24 9.56 12.90
N THR A 35 -2.95 8.28 12.68
CA THR A 35 -2.56 7.35 13.75
C THR A 35 -1.30 6.62 13.34
N GLY A 36 -0.68 5.93 14.29
CA GLY A 36 0.51 5.14 14.02
C GLY A 36 1.73 5.99 13.73
N SER A 37 2.80 5.34 13.29
CA SER A 37 4.05 6.01 12.97
C SER A 37 4.94 5.10 12.12
N GLY A 38 5.86 5.72 11.40
CA GLY A 38 6.91 5.00 10.70
C GLY A 38 6.50 4.41 9.37
N TYR A 39 6.77 3.15 9.20
CA TYR A 39 6.61 2.43 7.94
C TYR A 39 5.16 2.39 7.47
N VAL A 40 4.98 2.58 6.16
CA VAL A 40 3.66 2.48 5.52
C VAL A 40 3.72 1.37 4.50
N SER A 41 2.84 0.38 4.65
CA SER A 41 2.65 -0.66 3.64
C SER A 41 1.59 -0.22 2.67
N LEU A 42 1.83 -0.40 1.37
CA LEU A 42 0.93 0.05 0.32
C LEU A 42 0.51 -1.09 -0.59
N LEU A 43 -0.74 -1.06 -1.02
CA LEU A 43 -1.27 -1.96 -2.03
C LEU A 43 -2.26 -1.20 -2.90
N LEU A 44 -2.03 -1.20 -4.21
CA LEU A 44 -2.97 -0.64 -5.16
C LEU A 44 -3.83 -1.77 -5.74
N THR A 45 -5.14 -1.67 -5.56
CA THR A 45 -6.06 -2.70 -6.05
C THR A 45 -6.51 -2.40 -7.47
N ASP A 46 -7.04 -3.42 -8.16
CA ASP A 46 -7.60 -3.26 -9.50
C ASP A 46 -8.77 -2.28 -9.53
N ASP A 47 -9.53 -2.21 -8.44
CA ASP A 47 -10.67 -1.31 -8.34
C ASP A 47 -10.28 0.12 -8.01
N ARG A 48 -8.99 0.43 -8.14
CA ARG A 48 -8.48 1.78 -7.91
C ARG A 48 -8.67 2.24 -6.47
N HIS A 49 -8.33 1.36 -5.55
CA HIS A 49 -8.23 1.69 -4.14
C HIS A 49 -6.78 1.58 -3.73
N LEU A 50 -6.27 2.57 -3.03
CA LEU A 50 -4.94 2.53 -2.46
C LEU A 50 -5.06 2.20 -0.98
N ILE A 51 -4.61 1.02 -0.62
CA ILE A 51 -4.66 0.57 0.76
C ILE A 51 -3.33 0.94 1.42
N ALA A 52 -3.42 1.64 2.54
CA ALA A 52 -2.25 2.04 3.31
C ALA A 52 -2.38 1.49 4.73
N SER A 53 -1.36 0.78 5.19
CA SER A 53 -1.34 0.25 6.54
C SER A 53 -0.16 0.83 7.31
N VAL A 54 -0.45 1.40 8.47
CA VAL A 54 0.53 2.04 9.34
C VAL A 54 0.33 1.50 10.75
N SER A 55 1.32 0.80 11.29
CA SER A 55 1.26 0.23 12.65
C SER A 55 0.01 -0.65 12.87
N GLY A 56 -0.51 -1.26 11.82
CA GLY A 56 -1.71 -2.09 11.88
C GLY A 56 -3.01 -1.35 11.57
N TYR A 57 -3.01 -0.04 11.61
CA TYR A 57 -4.17 0.76 11.19
C TYR A 57 -4.24 0.74 9.67
N THR A 58 -5.42 0.48 9.13
CA THR A 58 -5.59 0.30 7.70
C THR A 58 -6.53 1.35 7.13
N TYR A 59 -6.06 2.01 6.08
CA TYR A 59 -6.78 3.08 5.43
C TYR A 59 -6.96 2.77 3.97
N CYS A 60 -8.07 3.21 3.40
CA CYS A 60 -8.27 3.19 1.96
C CYS A 60 -8.29 4.63 1.47
N LEU A 61 -7.42 4.90 0.50
CA LEU A 61 -7.31 6.22 -0.10
C LEU A 61 -7.72 6.15 -1.56
N ASP A 62 -8.31 7.23 -2.04
CA ASP A 62 -8.53 7.41 -3.47
C ASP A 62 -7.17 7.69 -4.11
N PRO A 63 -6.67 6.83 -5.00
CA PRO A 63 -5.33 7.05 -5.56
C PRO A 63 -5.21 8.28 -6.43
N ALA A 64 -6.32 8.81 -6.94
CA ALA A 64 -6.29 10.00 -7.77
C ALA A 64 -6.17 11.29 -6.96
N THR A 65 -6.68 11.31 -5.73
CA THR A 65 -6.78 12.54 -4.95
C THR A 65 -6.14 12.45 -3.57
N GLY A 66 -5.91 11.24 -3.06
CA GLY A 66 -5.42 11.04 -1.70
C GLY A 66 -6.51 11.13 -0.66
N GLN A 67 -7.78 11.26 -1.08
CA GLN A 67 -8.88 11.34 -0.14
C GLN A 67 -9.07 10.02 0.59
N GLN A 68 -9.19 10.07 1.91
CA GLN A 68 -9.47 8.89 2.71
C GLN A 68 -10.91 8.45 2.48
N MET A 69 -11.09 7.20 2.07
CA MET A 69 -12.40 6.65 1.77
C MET A 69 -12.97 5.89 2.95
N TRP A 70 -12.13 5.10 3.63
CA TRP A 70 -12.51 4.42 4.85
C TRP A 70 -11.28 4.12 5.68
N PHE A 71 -11.53 3.73 6.92
CA PHE A 71 -10.52 3.42 7.90
C PHE A 71 -10.98 2.24 8.76
N ASN A 72 -10.07 1.33 9.02
CA ASN A 72 -10.30 0.24 9.97
C ASN A 72 -9.07 0.14 10.86
N GLU A 73 -9.28 0.35 12.16
CA GLU A 73 -8.16 0.29 13.10
C GLU A 73 -7.73 -1.13 13.42
N LEU A 74 -8.47 -2.14 12.98
CA LEU A 74 -8.20 -3.56 13.28
C LEU A 74 -7.97 -3.77 14.77
N LYS A 75 -8.90 -3.28 15.56
CA LYS A 75 -8.80 -3.27 17.01
C LYS A 75 -8.65 -4.69 17.55
N GLY A 76 -7.66 -4.88 18.40
CA GLY A 76 -7.41 -6.18 19.01
C GLY A 76 -6.53 -7.11 18.17
N TYR A 77 -6.12 -6.68 16.98
CA TYR A 77 -5.25 -7.51 16.13
C TYR A 77 -3.77 -7.29 16.38
N GLY A 78 -3.42 -6.26 17.14
CA GLY A 78 -2.03 -5.95 17.44
C GLY A 78 -1.48 -4.83 16.59
N VAL A 79 -0.17 -4.62 16.66
CA VAL A 79 0.53 -3.60 15.89
C VAL A 79 1.67 -4.23 15.12
N GLY A 80 2.10 -3.55 14.08
CA GLY A 80 3.26 -4.02 13.32
C GLY A 80 3.22 -3.60 11.87
N VAL A 81 4.24 -4.03 11.14
CA VAL A 81 4.32 -3.83 9.70
C VAL A 81 3.46 -4.89 9.01
N ALA A 82 2.54 -4.44 8.19
CA ALA A 82 1.63 -5.33 7.49
C ALA A 82 2.19 -5.75 6.14
N SER A 83 1.95 -7.00 5.77
CA SER A 83 2.05 -7.38 4.37
C SER A 83 0.64 -7.36 3.80
N LEU A 84 0.51 -6.91 2.56
CA LEU A 84 -0.78 -6.67 1.93
C LEU A 84 -0.89 -7.47 0.65
N ALA A 85 -2.07 -8.01 0.41
CA ALA A 85 -2.36 -8.72 -0.82
C ALA A 85 -3.82 -8.55 -1.16
N ALA A 86 -4.10 -8.49 -2.46
CA ALA A 86 -5.45 -8.48 -2.98
C ALA A 86 -5.44 -9.21 -4.31
N TRP A 87 -6.56 -9.82 -4.65
CA TRP A 87 -6.66 -10.49 -5.93
C TRP A 87 -6.59 -9.44 -7.04
N GLY A 88 -5.62 -9.60 -7.96
CA GLY A 88 -5.40 -8.62 -9.00
C GLY A 88 -4.75 -7.32 -8.55
N GLY A 89 -4.44 -7.19 -7.26
CA GLY A 89 -3.82 -6.00 -6.73
C GLY A 89 -2.33 -5.97 -7.01
N SER A 90 -1.74 -4.79 -6.80
CA SER A 90 -0.32 -4.56 -7.01
C SER A 90 0.29 -3.95 -5.74
N SER A 91 1.21 -4.67 -5.12
CA SER A 91 1.95 -4.16 -3.97
C SER A 91 3.21 -3.42 -4.44
N ALA A 92 4.12 -3.11 -3.51
CA ALA A 92 5.34 -2.39 -3.82
C ALA A 92 6.33 -3.19 -4.68
N THR A 93 6.09 -4.48 -4.92
CA THR A 93 7.00 -5.33 -5.67
C THR A 93 6.48 -5.59 -7.07
N HIS A 94 7.43 -5.83 -7.99
CA HIS A 94 7.10 -6.18 -9.36
C HIS A 94 6.30 -7.49 -9.40
N PRO A 95 5.32 -7.65 -10.31
CA PRO A 95 4.50 -8.86 -10.38
C PRO A 95 5.30 -10.17 -10.46
N THR A 96 6.43 -10.17 -11.16
CA THR A 96 7.30 -11.35 -11.24
C THR A 96 7.91 -11.69 -9.89
N ILE A 97 8.29 -10.68 -9.12
CA ILE A 97 8.83 -10.86 -7.77
C ILE A 97 7.73 -11.33 -6.84
N VAL A 98 6.53 -10.78 -6.96
CA VAL A 98 5.38 -11.22 -6.18
C VAL A 98 5.10 -12.69 -6.44
N ALA A 99 5.08 -13.13 -7.69
CA ALA A 99 4.88 -14.53 -8.04
C ALA A 99 5.97 -15.43 -7.44
N ALA A 100 7.23 -14.99 -7.51
CA ALA A 100 8.33 -15.73 -6.92
C ALA A 100 8.22 -15.80 -5.40
N GLU A 101 7.83 -14.71 -4.77
CA GLU A 101 7.61 -14.67 -3.33
C GLU A 101 6.44 -15.55 -2.92
N GLU A 102 5.37 -15.58 -3.70
CA GLU A 102 4.23 -16.47 -3.45
C GLU A 102 4.65 -17.94 -3.52
N GLU A 103 5.45 -18.30 -4.49
CA GLU A 103 5.99 -19.67 -4.58
C GLU A 103 6.87 -20.00 -3.37
N ALA A 104 7.75 -19.09 -3.00
CA ALA A 104 8.59 -19.25 -1.83
C ALA A 104 7.78 -19.34 -0.55
N ALA A 105 6.76 -18.49 -0.42
CA ALA A 105 5.87 -18.50 0.72
C ALA A 105 5.07 -19.79 0.79
N ALA A 106 4.60 -20.31 -0.35
CA ALA A 106 3.89 -21.57 -0.41
C ALA A 106 4.80 -22.73 0.01
N ALA A 107 6.04 -22.73 -0.46
CA ALA A 107 7.03 -23.74 -0.08
C ALA A 107 7.37 -23.62 1.41
N ALA A 108 7.56 -22.41 1.90
CA ALA A 108 7.84 -22.17 3.32
C ALA A 108 6.64 -22.52 4.20
N ALA A 109 5.43 -22.19 3.75
CA ALA A 109 4.21 -22.51 4.49
C ALA A 109 3.96 -24.02 4.57
N ALA A 110 4.45 -24.79 3.60
CA ALA A 110 4.38 -26.24 3.65
C ALA A 110 5.30 -26.85 4.71
N SER A 111 6.36 -26.11 5.06
CA SER A 111 7.34 -26.56 6.06
C SER A 111 7.26 -25.78 7.37
N ALA A 112 6.90 -24.50 7.30
CA ALA A 112 6.77 -23.65 8.46
C ALA A 112 5.87 -22.50 8.08
N SER A 113 4.95 -22.19 8.96
CA SER A 113 4.06 -21.08 8.75
C SER A 113 4.81 -19.76 8.66
N THR A 114 4.47 -18.94 7.72
CA THR A 114 5.04 -17.61 7.57
C THR A 114 3.96 -16.55 7.74
#